data_e4648de38fa1ea799f9254161104f6f6
#
_entry.id   e4648de38fa1ea799f9254161104f6f6
#
_cell.length_a   1.000
_cell.length_b   1.000
_cell.length_c   1.000
_cell.angle_alpha   90.00
_cell.angle_beta   90.00
_cell.angle_gamma   90.00
#
_symmetry.space_group_name_H-M   'P 1'
#
loop_
_entity.id
_entity.type
_entity.pdbx_description
1 polymer ?
#
loop_
_entity_poly.entity_id
_entity_poly.type
_entity_poly.pdbx_seq_one_letter_code
_entity_poly.pdbx_strand_id
1 'polypeptide(L)'
;TQKIYSPLNGKKISRVALLTGCVQRVISPEINEATIRLLNRHNVEVVVMPDIDCCGSLNHHLGKKEKAKLSFVKNIESWHEEYLLNGLDAIISNTSGCGTTLKDYGHIFKNDKEMKKKAKKISELTKDITEYLDENLKLDIKKNEEKKYKIAYHSACSMQHGQKIHDQPKELISKTGNEVLDIPDGHL
;
A
#
# COMPACT_ATOMS: atom_id res chain seq x y z
N THR A 1 20.53 5.46 0.98
CA THR A 1 20.06 6.31 2.08
C THR A 1 18.54 6.30 2.08
N GLN A 2 17.93 6.12 3.24
CA GLN A 2 16.50 6.25 3.47
C GLN A 2 15.99 7.60 2.97
N LYS A 3 14.85 7.62 2.27
CA LYS A 3 14.21 8.86 1.84
C LYS A 3 13.00 9.14 2.72
N ILE A 4 12.96 10.30 3.35
CA ILE A 4 11.86 10.77 4.18
C ILE A 4 11.21 11.96 3.48
N TYR A 5 9.91 11.87 3.28
CA TYR A 5 9.07 12.92 2.72
C TYR A 5 8.18 13.46 3.82
N SER A 6 8.51 14.65 4.32
CA SER A 6 7.80 15.27 5.43
C SER A 6 6.59 16.09 4.95
N PRO A 7 5.57 16.25 5.80
CA PRO A 7 4.42 17.10 5.53
C PRO A 7 4.83 18.55 5.22
N LEU A 8 4.12 19.19 4.30
CA LEU A 8 4.43 20.54 3.80
C LEU A 8 4.34 21.63 4.88
N ASN A 9 3.49 21.45 5.87
CA ASN A 9 3.24 22.43 6.96
C ASN A 9 3.95 22.09 8.27
N GLY A 10 4.85 21.12 8.27
CA GLY A 10 5.63 20.70 9.44
C GLY A 10 4.86 19.95 10.52
N LYS A 11 3.54 19.81 10.42
CA LYS A 11 2.73 19.00 11.35
C LYS A 11 2.68 17.56 10.87
N LYS A 12 3.19 16.64 11.67
CA LYS A 12 3.11 15.21 11.42
C LYS A 12 2.06 14.60 12.34
N ILE A 13 1.03 13.97 11.76
CA ILE A 13 -0.02 13.24 12.49
C ILE A 13 0.19 11.73 12.44
N SER A 14 0.93 11.25 11.43
CA SER A 14 1.19 9.84 11.21
C SER A 14 2.46 9.65 10.40
N ARG A 15 3.07 8.46 10.52
CA ARG A 15 4.28 8.07 9.78
C ARG A 15 4.05 6.72 9.12
N VAL A 16 4.21 6.65 7.82
CA VAL A 16 3.99 5.44 7.03
C VAL A 16 5.20 5.09 6.18
N ALA A 17 5.45 3.79 5.97
CA ALA A 17 6.38 3.34 4.96
C ALA A 17 5.65 3.10 3.63
N LEU A 18 6.26 3.46 2.51
CA LEU A 18 5.71 3.20 1.17
C LEU A 18 6.52 2.11 0.47
N LEU A 19 5.84 1.04 0.04
CA LEU A 19 6.41 0.10 -0.92
C LEU A 19 6.30 0.70 -2.34
N THR A 20 7.43 1.09 -2.91
CA THR A 20 7.46 1.70 -4.26
C THR A 20 7.28 0.68 -5.39
N GLY A 21 7.46 -0.61 -5.09
CA GLY A 21 7.30 -1.71 -6.05
C GLY A 21 8.40 -1.81 -7.11
N CYS A 22 8.75 -3.02 -7.53
CA CYS A 22 9.83 -3.24 -8.50
C CYS A 22 9.42 -2.84 -9.91
N VAL A 23 8.18 -3.08 -10.31
CA VAL A 23 7.64 -2.78 -11.64
C VAL A 23 7.14 -1.33 -11.70
N GLN A 24 6.33 -0.93 -10.73
CA GLN A 24 5.65 0.37 -10.74
C GLN A 24 6.62 1.56 -10.77
N ARG A 25 7.74 1.49 -10.03
CA ARG A 25 8.75 2.57 -10.03
C ARG A 25 9.41 2.78 -11.39
N VAL A 26 9.29 1.82 -12.32
CA VAL A 26 9.87 1.89 -13.67
C VAL A 26 8.82 2.24 -14.71
N ILE A 27 7.65 1.60 -14.64
CA ILE A 27 6.59 1.77 -15.65
C ILE A 27 5.76 3.04 -15.39
N SER A 28 5.44 3.32 -14.12
CA SER A 28 4.57 4.43 -13.71
C SER A 28 5.01 5.02 -12.37
N PRO A 29 6.19 5.64 -12.30
CA PRO A 29 6.71 6.25 -11.07
C PRO A 29 5.81 7.36 -10.52
N GLU A 30 5.06 8.02 -11.38
CA GLU A 30 4.10 9.09 -11.03
C GLU A 30 3.03 8.65 -10.04
N ILE A 31 2.69 7.35 -9.98
CA ILE A 31 1.74 6.80 -9.00
C ILE A 31 2.32 6.90 -7.58
N ASN A 32 3.60 6.54 -7.40
CA ASN A 32 4.27 6.68 -6.12
C ASN A 32 4.40 8.15 -5.70
N GLU A 33 4.76 9.01 -6.65
CA GLU A 33 4.86 10.45 -6.41
C GLU A 33 3.51 11.06 -6.02
N ALA A 34 2.43 10.67 -6.70
CA ALA A 34 1.08 11.10 -6.35
C ALA A 34 0.67 10.62 -4.96
N THR A 35 0.97 9.37 -4.62
CA THR A 35 0.74 8.80 -3.29
C THR A 35 1.46 9.61 -2.21
N ILE A 36 2.75 9.90 -2.40
CA ILE A 36 3.54 10.70 -1.45
C ILE A 36 2.95 12.11 -1.32
N ARG A 37 2.66 12.79 -2.44
CA ARG A 37 2.06 14.13 -2.43
C ARG A 37 0.73 14.17 -1.69
N LEU A 38 -0.13 13.17 -1.92
CA LEU A 38 -1.44 13.08 -1.29
C LEU A 38 -1.31 12.90 0.23
N LEU A 39 -0.48 11.96 0.66
CA LEU A 39 -0.23 11.69 2.08
C LEU A 39 0.40 12.90 2.78
N ASN A 40 1.40 13.54 2.18
CA ASN A 40 2.04 14.73 2.77
C ASN A 40 1.07 15.92 2.89
N ARG A 41 0.13 16.11 1.95
CA ARG A 41 -0.93 17.13 2.08
C ARG A 41 -1.83 16.92 3.29
N HIS A 42 -1.99 15.67 3.71
CA HIS A 42 -2.79 15.27 4.87
C HIS A 42 -1.94 15.02 6.12
N ASN A 43 -0.76 15.64 6.20
CA ASN A 43 0.12 15.61 7.36
C ASN A 43 0.71 14.23 7.70
N VAL A 44 0.76 13.33 6.74
CA VAL A 44 1.39 12.02 6.88
C VAL A 44 2.83 12.08 6.37
N GLU A 45 3.79 11.71 7.21
CA GLU A 45 5.19 11.53 6.82
C GLU A 45 5.35 10.20 6.10
N VAL A 46 6.00 10.19 4.94
CA VAL A 46 6.21 9.00 4.13
C VAL A 46 7.69 8.63 4.11
N VAL A 47 7.98 7.39 4.44
CA VAL A 47 9.33 6.82 4.42
C VAL A 47 9.45 5.80 3.30
N VAL A 48 10.50 5.94 2.50
CA VAL A 48 10.89 4.95 1.50
C VAL A 48 12.22 4.33 1.90
N MET A 49 12.18 3.04 2.22
CA MET A 49 13.36 2.29 2.64
C MET A 49 14.27 2.00 1.44
N PRO A 50 15.59 2.23 1.54
CA PRO A 50 16.50 2.10 0.40
C PRO A 50 16.65 0.65 -0.07
N ASP A 51 16.50 -0.28 0.86
CA ASP A 51 16.76 -1.69 0.63
C ASP A 51 15.53 -2.48 0.20
N ILE A 52 14.36 -1.85 0.14
CA ILE A 52 13.09 -2.51 -0.22
C ILE A 52 12.72 -2.18 -1.65
N ASP A 53 12.86 -3.17 -2.53
CA ASP A 53 12.57 -3.04 -3.96
C ASP A 53 11.34 -3.83 -4.40
N CYS A 54 11.15 -5.03 -3.85
CA CYS A 54 10.15 -5.99 -4.31
C CYS A 54 9.42 -6.64 -3.14
N CYS A 55 8.11 -6.79 -3.27
CA CYS A 55 7.29 -7.54 -2.30
C CYS A 55 7.56 -9.05 -2.30
N GLY A 56 8.25 -9.58 -3.31
CA GLY A 56 8.50 -11.03 -3.46
C GLY A 56 7.36 -11.83 -4.09
N SER A 57 6.20 -11.21 -4.34
CA SER A 57 4.99 -11.86 -4.84
C SER A 57 5.21 -12.70 -6.09
N LEU A 58 5.85 -12.15 -7.11
CA LEU A 58 6.06 -12.83 -8.38
C LEU A 58 6.88 -14.13 -8.20
N ASN A 59 7.96 -14.07 -7.45
CA ASN A 59 8.76 -15.26 -7.16
C ASN A 59 7.97 -16.29 -6.36
N HIS A 60 7.12 -15.84 -5.42
CA HIS A 60 6.27 -16.70 -4.62
C HIS A 60 5.26 -17.47 -5.48
N HIS A 61 4.53 -16.78 -6.32
CA HIS A 61 3.52 -17.38 -7.22
C HIS A 61 4.14 -18.27 -8.31
N LEU A 62 5.37 -17.99 -8.74
CA LEU A 62 6.13 -18.84 -9.66
C LEU A 62 6.81 -20.04 -8.98
N GLY A 63 6.56 -20.28 -7.69
CA GLY A 63 7.16 -21.40 -6.95
C GLY A 63 8.64 -21.24 -6.63
N LYS A 64 9.25 -20.08 -6.87
CA LYS A 64 10.66 -19.78 -6.57
C LYS A 64 10.84 -19.43 -5.09
N LYS A 65 10.56 -20.40 -4.23
CA LYS A 65 10.42 -20.21 -2.77
C LYS A 65 11.62 -19.53 -2.13
N GLU A 66 12.84 -19.93 -2.43
CA GLU A 66 14.04 -19.35 -1.82
C GLU A 66 14.22 -17.87 -2.20
N LYS A 67 14.02 -17.52 -3.48
CA LYS A 67 14.08 -16.13 -3.93
C LYS A 67 12.99 -15.27 -3.31
N ALA A 68 11.79 -15.82 -3.18
CA ALA A 68 10.69 -15.14 -2.51
C ALA A 68 11.02 -14.88 -1.03
N LYS A 69 11.51 -15.93 -0.33
CA LYS A 69 11.88 -15.86 1.09
C LYS A 69 12.93 -14.79 1.36
N LEU A 70 13.94 -14.66 0.51
CA LEU A 70 14.96 -13.61 0.62
C LEU A 70 14.35 -12.21 0.61
N SER A 71 13.42 -11.96 -0.33
CA SER A 71 12.70 -10.67 -0.38
C SER A 71 11.82 -10.46 0.85
N PHE A 72 11.11 -11.48 1.29
CA PHE A 72 10.23 -11.41 2.45
C PHE A 72 10.99 -11.08 3.74
N VAL A 73 12.05 -11.84 4.02
CA VAL A 73 12.88 -11.63 5.22
C VAL A 73 13.45 -10.22 5.22
N LYS A 74 14.05 -9.80 4.11
CA LYS A 74 14.62 -8.45 3.97
C LYS A 74 13.59 -7.36 4.25
N ASN A 75 12.39 -7.46 3.67
CA ASN A 75 11.32 -6.49 3.87
C ASN A 75 10.84 -6.46 5.32
N ILE A 76 10.60 -7.65 5.90
CA ILE A 76 10.13 -7.78 7.28
C ILE A 76 11.15 -7.17 8.25
N GLU A 77 12.42 -7.49 8.11
CA GLU A 77 13.46 -6.99 9.00
C GLU A 77 13.63 -5.47 8.89
N SER A 78 13.71 -4.95 7.67
CA SER A 78 13.87 -3.51 7.44
C SER A 78 12.70 -2.69 7.99
N TRP A 79 11.46 -3.08 7.73
CA TRP A 79 10.30 -2.37 8.27
C TRP A 79 10.09 -2.58 9.77
N HIS A 80 10.44 -3.76 10.29
CA HIS A 80 10.35 -4.02 11.71
C HIS A 80 11.37 -3.20 12.52
N GLU A 81 12.58 -3.05 11.99
CA GLU A 81 13.60 -2.16 12.56
C GLU A 81 13.12 -0.70 12.55
N GLU A 82 12.62 -0.21 11.41
CA GLU A 82 12.06 1.14 11.31
C GLU A 82 10.90 1.36 12.28
N TYR A 83 10.01 0.36 12.41
CA TYR A 83 8.90 0.41 13.37
C TYR A 83 9.41 0.55 14.82
N LEU A 84 10.46 -0.17 15.19
CA LEU A 84 11.00 -0.11 16.55
C LEU A 84 11.77 1.19 16.84
N LEU A 85 12.52 1.68 15.86
CA LEU A 85 13.40 2.86 16.07
C LEU A 85 12.64 4.18 15.95
N ASN A 86 11.75 4.29 14.99
CA ASN A 86 11.13 5.57 14.60
C ASN A 86 9.60 5.56 14.66
N GLY A 87 9.01 4.40 14.85
CA GLY A 87 7.57 4.20 14.78
C GLY A 87 7.04 4.17 13.34
N LEU A 88 6.12 3.27 13.07
CA LEU A 88 5.33 3.21 11.84
C LEU A 88 3.88 2.94 12.20
N ASP A 89 2.98 3.74 11.66
CA ASP A 89 1.53 3.57 11.83
C ASP A 89 0.96 2.62 10.77
N ALA A 90 1.56 2.62 9.56
CA ALA A 90 1.19 1.70 8.49
C ALA A 90 2.33 1.48 7.48
N ILE A 91 2.19 0.41 6.69
CA ILE A 91 2.98 0.14 5.49
C ILE A 91 2.03 0.19 4.30
N ILE A 92 2.23 1.15 3.42
CA ILE A 92 1.33 1.43 2.32
C ILE A 92 1.76 0.68 1.07
N SER A 93 0.82 -0.03 0.47
CA SER A 93 0.91 -0.56 -0.89
C SER A 93 -0.13 0.13 -1.78
N ASN A 94 0.30 0.62 -2.93
CA ASN A 94 -0.58 1.15 -3.98
C ASN A 94 -0.66 0.21 -5.19
N THR A 95 -0.34 -1.07 -4.96
CA THR A 95 -0.39 -2.16 -5.95
C THR A 95 -1.05 -3.38 -5.30
N SER A 96 -2.23 -3.77 -5.77
CA SER A 96 -3.08 -4.78 -5.13
C SER A 96 -2.40 -6.14 -4.92
N GLY A 97 -1.68 -6.66 -5.92
CA GLY A 97 -0.97 -7.94 -5.82
C GLY A 97 0.18 -7.91 -4.81
N CYS A 98 0.89 -6.77 -4.69
CA CYS A 98 1.90 -6.59 -3.66
C CYS A 98 1.25 -6.52 -2.28
N GLY A 99 0.18 -5.74 -2.14
CA GLY A 99 -0.56 -5.58 -0.88
C GLY A 99 -1.06 -6.91 -0.33
N THR A 100 -1.64 -7.76 -1.17
CA THR A 100 -2.07 -9.12 -0.78
C THR A 100 -0.91 -9.92 -0.21
N THR A 101 0.24 -9.94 -0.90
CA THR A 101 1.40 -10.71 -0.45
C THR A 101 1.99 -10.18 0.85
N LEU A 102 2.04 -8.85 1.04
CA LEU A 102 2.49 -8.25 2.30
C LEU A 102 1.57 -8.62 3.47
N LYS A 103 0.26 -8.59 3.26
CA LYS A 103 -0.73 -9.00 4.26
C LYS A 103 -0.60 -10.50 4.61
N ASP A 104 -0.09 -11.32 3.69
CA ASP A 104 0.13 -12.75 3.89
C ASP A 104 1.46 -13.12 4.56
N TYR A 105 2.39 -12.19 4.77
CA TYR A 105 3.68 -12.49 5.41
C TYR A 105 3.51 -13.19 6.76
N GLY A 106 2.55 -12.77 7.59
CA GLY A 106 2.27 -13.39 8.88
C GLY A 106 1.82 -14.84 8.76
N HIS A 107 1.06 -15.18 7.71
CA HIS A 107 0.65 -16.56 7.41
C HIS A 107 1.82 -17.37 6.85
N ILE A 108 2.60 -16.81 5.93
CA ILE A 108 3.77 -17.46 5.32
C ILE A 108 4.77 -17.88 6.38
N PHE A 109 5.02 -17.03 7.37
CA PHE A 109 5.99 -17.28 8.44
C PHE A 109 5.37 -17.82 9.76
N LYS A 110 4.12 -18.30 9.74
CA LYS A 110 3.41 -18.77 10.96
C LYS A 110 4.14 -19.85 11.75
N ASN A 111 4.94 -20.68 11.08
CA ASN A 111 5.72 -21.78 11.67
C ASN A 111 7.21 -21.45 11.86
N ASP A 112 7.65 -20.27 11.46
CA ASP A 112 9.04 -19.82 11.61
C ASP A 112 9.23 -19.20 13.00
N LYS A 113 10.11 -19.78 13.81
CA LYS A 113 10.28 -19.37 15.22
C LYS A 113 10.83 -17.95 15.37
N GLU A 114 11.67 -17.52 14.43
CA GLU A 114 12.37 -16.21 14.47
C GLU A 114 11.52 -15.12 13.82
N MET A 115 10.92 -15.42 12.66
CA MET A 115 10.24 -14.42 11.84
C MET A 115 8.75 -14.24 12.18
N LYS A 116 8.10 -15.25 12.80
CA LYS A 116 6.65 -15.27 13.04
C LYS A 116 6.10 -13.95 13.62
N LYS A 117 6.73 -13.47 14.70
CA LYS A 117 6.24 -12.26 15.40
C LYS A 117 6.44 -11.00 14.55
N LYS A 118 7.62 -10.87 13.94
CA LYS A 118 7.95 -9.75 13.05
C LYS A 118 7.02 -9.73 11.83
N ALA A 119 6.90 -10.87 11.13
CA ALA A 119 6.06 -11.02 9.95
C ALA A 119 4.59 -10.70 10.24
N LYS A 120 4.06 -11.20 11.37
CA LYS A 120 2.71 -10.87 11.82
C LYS A 120 2.53 -9.36 12.00
N LYS A 121 3.48 -8.69 12.69
CA LYS A 121 3.42 -7.24 12.89
C LYS A 121 3.42 -6.47 11.57
N ILE A 122 4.27 -6.86 10.62
CA ILE A 122 4.34 -6.22 9.30
C ILE A 122 3.05 -6.43 8.50
N SER A 123 2.47 -7.64 8.55
CA SER A 123 1.15 -7.90 7.92
C SER A 123 0.05 -7.03 8.51
N GLU A 124 0.01 -6.87 9.84
CA GLU A 124 -0.97 -6.04 10.54
C GLU A 124 -0.82 -4.54 10.22
N LEU A 125 0.40 -4.06 10.00
CA LEU A 125 0.67 -2.69 9.59
C LEU A 125 0.38 -2.43 8.12
N THR A 126 0.29 -3.49 7.29
CA THR A 126 0.11 -3.33 5.85
C THR A 126 -1.32 -2.92 5.51
N LYS A 127 -1.42 -1.83 4.74
CA LYS A 127 -2.69 -1.32 4.21
C LYS A 127 -2.56 -1.00 2.72
N ASP A 128 -3.62 -1.27 1.97
CA ASP A 128 -3.77 -0.63 0.66
C ASP A 128 -3.93 0.87 0.85
N ILE A 129 -3.48 1.65 -0.13
CA ILE A 129 -3.61 3.11 -0.06
C ILE A 129 -5.06 3.54 0.13
N THR A 130 -6.02 2.85 -0.49
CA THR A 130 -7.44 3.20 -0.40
C THR A 130 -8.03 2.88 0.97
N GLU A 131 -7.62 1.77 1.62
CA GLU A 131 -7.96 1.50 3.02
C GLU A 131 -7.42 2.61 3.94
N TYR A 132 -6.14 2.94 3.77
CA TYR A 132 -5.50 3.93 4.63
C TYR A 132 -6.15 5.30 4.51
N LEU A 133 -6.46 5.74 3.29
CA LEU A 133 -7.11 7.01 3.04
C LEU A 133 -8.50 7.09 3.66
N ASP A 134 -9.28 6.02 3.56
CA ASP A 134 -10.65 5.99 4.06
C ASP A 134 -10.71 5.90 5.60
N GLU A 135 -9.90 5.01 6.18
CA GLU A 135 -9.95 4.71 7.61
C GLU A 135 -9.20 5.72 8.49
N ASN A 136 -8.11 6.29 7.98
CA ASN A 136 -7.17 7.05 8.81
C ASN A 136 -7.15 8.55 8.53
N LEU A 137 -7.73 9.00 7.40
CA LEU A 137 -7.66 10.40 7.00
C LEU A 137 -9.03 11.03 6.77
N LYS A 138 -9.18 12.27 7.25
CA LYS A 138 -10.27 13.14 6.82
C LYS A 138 -9.82 13.86 5.55
N LEU A 139 -10.20 13.30 4.41
CA LEU A 139 -9.80 13.84 3.12
C LEU A 139 -10.57 15.11 2.80
N ASP A 140 -9.84 16.22 2.58
CA ASP A 140 -10.38 17.42 1.97
C ASP A 140 -10.32 17.28 0.43
N ILE A 141 -11.37 16.70 -0.14
CA ILE A 141 -11.46 16.44 -1.57
C ILE A 141 -12.25 17.56 -2.24
N LYS A 142 -11.56 18.37 -3.03
CA LYS A 142 -12.21 19.36 -3.89
C LYS A 142 -12.85 18.66 -5.07
N LYS A 143 -14.16 18.78 -5.18
CA LYS A 143 -14.90 18.27 -6.35
C LYS A 143 -14.52 19.10 -7.58
N ASN A 144 -14.24 18.44 -8.69
CA ASN A 144 -14.11 19.13 -9.96
C ASN A 144 -15.52 19.33 -10.55
N GLU A 145 -16.05 20.52 -10.40
CA GLU A 145 -17.39 20.84 -10.91
C GLU A 145 -17.43 21.10 -12.41
N GLU A 146 -16.28 21.44 -13.02
CA GLU A 146 -16.19 21.73 -14.46
C GLU A 146 -16.14 20.46 -15.31
N LYS A 147 -15.58 19.38 -14.79
CA LYS A 147 -15.43 18.10 -15.51
C LYS A 147 -15.87 16.94 -14.63
N LYS A 148 -17.00 16.33 -14.96
CA LYS A 148 -17.45 15.06 -14.37
C LYS A 148 -17.23 13.95 -15.38
N TYR A 149 -16.53 12.90 -14.95
CA TYR A 149 -16.30 11.72 -15.76
C TYR A 149 -17.22 10.58 -15.30
N LYS A 150 -17.60 9.73 -16.25
CA LYS A 150 -18.12 8.39 -15.98
C LYS A 150 -16.94 7.43 -15.97
N ILE A 151 -16.67 6.84 -14.83
CA ILE A 151 -15.51 5.98 -14.61
C ILE A 151 -15.99 4.56 -14.41
N ALA A 152 -15.70 3.68 -15.36
CA ALA A 152 -15.89 2.24 -15.19
C ALA A 152 -14.74 1.71 -14.31
N TYR A 153 -15.08 1.27 -13.09
CA TYR A 153 -14.10 0.74 -12.14
C TYR A 153 -14.09 -0.78 -12.16
N HIS A 154 -12.95 -1.36 -12.56
CA HIS A 154 -12.69 -2.78 -12.46
C HIS A 154 -11.82 -3.07 -11.26
N SER A 155 -12.38 -3.76 -10.26
CA SER A 155 -11.63 -4.15 -9.07
C SER A 155 -10.78 -5.38 -9.35
N ALA A 156 -9.49 -5.31 -9.04
CA ALA A 156 -8.60 -6.47 -9.19
C ALA A 156 -9.00 -7.61 -8.24
N CYS A 157 -8.93 -8.88 -8.71
CA CYS A 157 -9.21 -10.06 -7.89
C CYS A 157 -8.38 -10.09 -6.60
N SER A 158 -7.10 -9.69 -6.66
CA SER A 158 -6.24 -9.56 -5.49
C SER A 158 -6.74 -8.53 -4.48
N MET A 159 -7.44 -7.49 -4.91
CA MET A 159 -8.03 -6.49 -4.04
C MET A 159 -9.32 -7.02 -3.40
N GLN A 160 -10.26 -7.51 -4.20
CA GLN A 160 -11.56 -8.01 -3.73
C GLN A 160 -11.42 -9.25 -2.85
N HIS A 161 -10.76 -10.29 -3.37
CA HIS A 161 -10.71 -11.61 -2.73
C HIS A 161 -9.51 -11.75 -1.80
N GLY A 162 -8.36 -11.20 -2.20
CA GLY A 162 -7.13 -11.27 -1.41
C GLY A 162 -7.16 -10.33 -0.20
N GLN A 163 -7.47 -9.05 -0.42
CA GLN A 163 -7.42 -8.03 0.62
C GLN A 163 -8.78 -7.70 1.23
N LYS A 164 -9.90 -8.16 0.65
CA LYS A 164 -11.28 -7.85 1.08
C LYS A 164 -11.64 -6.36 0.97
N ILE A 165 -11.07 -5.68 0.00
CA ILE A 165 -11.35 -4.26 -0.30
C ILE A 165 -12.33 -4.21 -1.47
N HIS A 166 -13.53 -3.68 -1.24
CA HIS A 166 -14.62 -3.66 -2.22
C HIS A 166 -15.05 -2.23 -2.57
N ASP A 167 -15.42 -1.44 -1.59
CA ASP A 167 -16.12 -0.18 -1.78
C ASP A 167 -15.24 1.05 -1.67
N GLN A 168 -14.20 1.01 -0.84
CA GLN A 168 -13.31 2.14 -0.55
C GLN A 168 -12.76 2.83 -1.81
N PRO A 169 -12.26 2.11 -2.85
CA PRO A 169 -11.79 2.78 -4.07
C PRO A 169 -12.88 3.53 -4.81
N LYS A 170 -14.08 2.92 -4.91
CA LYS A 170 -15.25 3.53 -5.60
C LYS A 170 -15.73 4.77 -4.86
N GLU A 171 -15.84 4.68 -3.54
CA GLU A 171 -16.24 5.81 -2.69
C GLU A 171 -15.25 6.97 -2.79
N LEU A 172 -13.95 6.69 -2.75
CA LEU A 172 -12.91 7.71 -2.91
C LEU A 172 -12.99 8.40 -4.27
N ILE A 173 -13.21 7.65 -5.36
CA ILE A 173 -13.41 8.20 -6.70
C ILE A 173 -14.69 9.05 -6.75
N SER A 174 -15.80 8.57 -6.18
CA SER A 174 -17.07 9.30 -6.13
C SER A 174 -16.96 10.62 -5.36
N LYS A 175 -16.17 10.65 -4.26
CA LYS A 175 -15.90 11.87 -3.49
C LYS A 175 -15.26 12.97 -4.33
N THR A 176 -14.57 12.64 -5.45
CA THR A 176 -13.99 13.63 -6.37
C THR A 176 -15.03 14.30 -7.30
N GLY A 177 -16.29 13.89 -7.24
CA GLY A 177 -17.39 14.40 -8.07
C GLY A 177 -17.62 13.59 -9.36
N ASN A 178 -16.89 12.52 -9.56
CA ASN A 178 -17.07 11.63 -10.71
C ASN A 178 -18.17 10.58 -10.45
N GLU A 179 -18.81 10.12 -11.52
CA GLU A 179 -19.75 9.00 -11.49
C GLU A 179 -19.00 7.69 -11.65
N VAL A 180 -19.12 6.79 -10.68
CA VAL A 180 -18.48 5.46 -10.76
C VAL A 180 -19.51 4.45 -11.25
N LEU A 181 -19.16 3.75 -12.32
CA LEU A 181 -19.99 2.70 -12.93
C LEU A 181 -19.40 1.33 -12.58
N ASP A 182 -20.28 0.43 -12.17
CA ASP A 182 -19.91 -0.98 -12.02
C ASP A 182 -19.85 -1.65 -13.39
N ILE A 183 -18.86 -2.51 -13.56
CA ILE A 183 -18.74 -3.34 -14.76
C ILE A 183 -19.58 -4.60 -14.52
N PRO A 184 -20.56 -4.92 -15.39
CA PRO A 184 -21.30 -6.17 -15.28
C PRO A 184 -20.32 -7.35 -15.28
N ASP A 185 -20.53 -8.29 -14.37
CA ASP A 185 -19.68 -9.48 -14.18
C ASP A 185 -18.18 -9.19 -13.96
N GLY A 186 -17.85 -8.00 -13.50
CA GLY A 186 -16.47 -7.53 -13.31
C GLY A 186 -15.66 -8.28 -12.25
N HIS A 187 -16.22 -9.34 -11.66
CA HIS A 187 -15.60 -10.20 -10.64
C HIS A 187 -15.46 -11.67 -11.09
N LEU A 188 -15.75 -11.98 -12.36
CA LEU A 188 -15.58 -13.31 -12.95
C LEU A 188 -14.16 -13.55 -13.46
#